data_c2544189b22c1918c51f630dae7768f1
#
_entry.id   c2544189b22c1918c51f630dae7768f1
#
_cell.length_a   1.000
_cell.length_b   1.000
_cell.length_c   1.000
_cell.angle_alpha   90.00
_cell.angle_beta   90.00
_cell.angle_gamma   90.00
#
_symmetry.space_group_name_H-M   'P 1'
#
loop_
_entity.id
_entity.type
_entity.pdbx_description
1 polymer ?
#
loop_
_entity_poly.entity_id
_entity_poly.type
_entity_poly.pdbx_seq_one_letter_code
_entity_poly.pdbx_strand_id
1 'polypeptide(L)'
;MSKKIVIDCGHGGNGSTAGKRSSVSVVGQMVYEWDMNNAVCKYIQEMLKKYDVIVYRTDDTSGKTDVSLAERVRRTNSYNPDLFISIHHNAGGGTGVETYYHTYGSAQDKKLANCIQSRLPQKVGLRNRGVKQAQFYVLGCKSTIPAVLVEGGFYDTKGDFDVLMSDKGRRGYAEAVVEGIVEFLNLKPISTPTQSTTQTSTTETKKYYRVVAGSFTSYGTAKIKMAEVQDVGYSAFIKQTTINGTTYYRVYAGSYSLKQNAVNQQTVLKAKGISSFLVYE
;
A
#
# COMPACT_ATOMS: atom_id res chain seq x y z
N MET A 1 -10.92 -18.51 -5.33
CA MET A 1 -9.48 -18.16 -5.37
C MET A 1 -9.33 -16.68 -5.08
N SER A 2 -8.41 -16.31 -4.20
CA SER A 2 -8.11 -14.92 -3.86
C SER A 2 -7.67 -14.15 -5.12
N LYS A 3 -8.15 -12.92 -5.27
CA LYS A 3 -7.73 -12.04 -6.37
C LYS A 3 -6.29 -11.57 -6.15
N LYS A 4 -5.52 -11.47 -7.23
CA LYS A 4 -4.13 -11.00 -7.22
C LYS A 4 -4.06 -9.58 -7.74
N ILE A 5 -3.46 -8.70 -6.98
CA ILE A 5 -3.29 -7.29 -7.32
C ILE A 5 -1.81 -6.97 -7.32
N VAL A 6 -1.32 -6.35 -8.38
CA VAL A 6 0.04 -5.82 -8.41
C VAL A 6 -0.02 -4.30 -8.30
N ILE A 7 0.70 -3.77 -7.31
CA ILE A 7 0.91 -2.34 -7.12
C ILE A 7 2.37 -2.03 -7.47
N ASP A 8 2.56 -1.07 -8.33
CA ASP A 8 3.83 -0.48 -8.66
C ASP A 8 3.95 0.87 -7.97
N CYS A 9 4.99 1.04 -7.17
CA CYS A 9 5.35 2.34 -6.63
C CYS A 9 6.37 2.96 -7.57
N GLY A 10 5.98 4.01 -8.28
CA GLY A 10 6.82 4.65 -9.28
C GLY A 10 8.16 5.11 -8.74
N HIS A 11 9.21 5.00 -9.56
CA HIS A 11 10.57 5.42 -9.26
C HIS A 11 11.25 4.63 -8.13
N GLY A 12 12.42 5.12 -7.68
CA GLY A 12 13.16 4.66 -6.51
C GLY A 12 13.35 5.77 -5.50
N GLY A 13 13.51 5.41 -4.23
CA GLY A 13 13.76 6.34 -3.15
C GLY A 13 15.23 6.75 -3.01
N ASN A 14 15.54 7.57 -2.00
CA ASN A 14 16.90 8.00 -1.66
C ASN A 14 17.69 8.62 -2.83
N GLY A 15 16.99 9.27 -3.79
CA GLY A 15 17.62 9.86 -4.96
C GLY A 15 18.10 8.87 -6.03
N SER A 16 17.73 7.57 -5.93
CA SER A 16 18.07 6.55 -6.93
C SER A 16 17.48 6.84 -8.31
N THR A 17 16.35 7.59 -8.38
CA THR A 17 15.82 8.15 -9.64
C THR A 17 16.14 9.63 -9.73
N ALA A 18 17.00 10.00 -10.68
CA ALA A 18 17.44 11.37 -10.88
C ALA A 18 16.26 12.31 -11.24
N GLY A 19 16.22 13.49 -10.61
CA GLY A 19 15.26 14.55 -10.94
C GLY A 19 13.81 14.33 -10.44
N LYS A 20 13.46 13.16 -9.94
CA LYS A 20 12.10 12.85 -9.47
C LYS A 20 11.90 13.27 -8.01
N ARG A 21 11.85 14.58 -7.81
CA ARG A 21 11.70 15.21 -6.49
C ARG A 21 11.09 16.61 -6.60
N SER A 22 10.46 17.06 -5.50
CA SER A 22 10.02 18.45 -5.36
C SER A 22 11.20 19.41 -5.21
N SER A 23 10.96 20.68 -5.43
CA SER A 23 11.97 21.75 -5.30
C SER A 23 11.72 22.56 -4.03
N VAL A 24 12.77 22.80 -3.24
CA VAL A 24 12.73 23.67 -2.06
C VAL A 24 12.29 25.09 -2.44
N SER A 25 12.77 25.63 -3.56
CA SER A 25 12.43 26.98 -4.02
C SER A 25 10.96 27.14 -4.42
N VAL A 26 10.27 26.06 -4.79
CA VAL A 26 8.88 26.10 -5.26
C VAL A 26 7.90 25.72 -4.16
N VAL A 27 8.18 24.64 -3.42
CA VAL A 27 7.22 24.10 -2.45
C VAL A 27 7.71 24.14 -1.00
N GLY A 28 8.91 24.67 -0.75
CA GLY A 28 9.48 24.85 0.58
C GLY A 28 10.26 23.68 1.14
N GLN A 29 10.18 22.49 0.50
CA GLN A 29 10.95 21.33 0.91
C GLN A 29 11.26 20.38 -0.26
N MET A 30 12.28 19.56 -0.11
CA MET A 30 12.64 18.52 -1.07
C MET A 30 12.09 17.17 -0.58
N VAL A 31 11.27 16.54 -1.42
CA VAL A 31 10.72 15.19 -1.17
C VAL A 31 10.82 14.41 -2.49
N TYR A 32 11.33 13.19 -2.43
CA TYR A 32 11.37 12.32 -3.61
C TYR A 32 9.96 11.82 -3.96
N GLU A 33 9.67 11.69 -5.25
CA GLU A 33 8.38 11.21 -5.73
C GLU A 33 8.07 9.80 -5.20
N TRP A 34 9.09 8.93 -5.13
CA TRP A 34 8.92 7.60 -4.57
C TRP A 34 8.42 7.62 -3.11
N ASP A 35 8.88 8.56 -2.28
CA ASP A 35 8.44 8.65 -0.87
C ASP A 35 6.94 8.98 -0.78
N MET A 36 6.47 9.87 -1.66
CA MET A 36 5.04 10.21 -1.77
C MET A 36 4.23 9.01 -2.28
N ASN A 37 4.70 8.37 -3.36
CA ASN A 37 4.09 7.17 -3.92
C ASN A 37 4.02 6.03 -2.89
N ASN A 38 5.12 5.80 -2.16
CA ASN A 38 5.23 4.73 -1.17
C ASN A 38 4.30 4.94 0.04
N ALA A 39 4.10 6.19 0.45
CA ALA A 39 3.14 6.51 1.50
C ALA A 39 1.71 6.11 1.10
N VAL A 40 1.32 6.39 -0.14
CA VAL A 40 0.01 5.99 -0.70
C VAL A 40 -0.08 4.47 -0.84
N CYS A 41 0.96 3.81 -1.40
CA CYS A 41 0.99 2.36 -1.55
C CYS A 41 0.83 1.61 -0.22
N LYS A 42 1.42 2.13 0.87
CA LYS A 42 1.24 1.56 2.22
C LYS A 42 -0.22 1.63 2.67
N TYR A 43 -0.92 2.75 2.44
CA TYR A 43 -2.34 2.86 2.74
C TYR A 43 -3.19 1.92 1.89
N ILE A 44 -2.91 1.79 0.58
CA ILE A 44 -3.61 0.86 -0.30
C ILE A 44 -3.46 -0.58 0.23
N GLN A 45 -2.24 -1.01 0.55
CA GLN A 45 -1.98 -2.35 1.09
C GLN A 45 -2.73 -2.59 2.42
N GLU A 46 -2.78 -1.59 3.31
CA GLU A 46 -3.50 -1.70 4.58
C GLU A 46 -5.02 -1.82 4.37
N MET A 47 -5.58 -0.98 3.50
CA MET A 47 -7.01 -0.99 3.21
C MET A 47 -7.48 -2.28 2.51
N LEU A 48 -6.64 -2.85 1.64
CA LEU A 48 -6.93 -4.09 0.92
C LEU A 48 -6.93 -5.33 1.83
N LYS A 49 -6.39 -5.27 3.05
CA LYS A 49 -6.47 -6.38 4.02
C LYS A 49 -7.90 -6.77 4.42
N LYS A 50 -8.87 -5.89 4.15
CA LYS A 50 -10.30 -6.16 4.37
C LYS A 50 -10.93 -7.10 3.34
N TYR A 51 -10.20 -7.45 2.29
CA TYR A 51 -10.69 -8.24 1.15
C TYR A 51 -9.86 -9.50 0.97
N ASP A 52 -10.43 -10.52 0.32
CA ASP A 52 -9.71 -11.76 -0.04
C ASP A 52 -8.85 -11.50 -1.29
N VAL A 53 -7.71 -10.83 -1.08
CA VAL A 53 -6.76 -10.46 -2.13
C VAL A 53 -5.32 -10.74 -1.71
N ILE A 54 -4.47 -11.00 -2.70
CA ILE A 54 -3.01 -11.09 -2.54
C ILE A 54 -2.42 -9.86 -3.24
N VAL A 55 -1.63 -9.07 -2.52
CA VAL A 55 -1.02 -7.84 -3.04
C VAL A 55 0.47 -8.02 -3.20
N TYR A 56 0.98 -7.79 -4.41
CA TYR A 56 2.41 -7.80 -4.75
C TYR A 56 2.90 -6.38 -5.04
N ARG A 57 4.19 -6.13 -4.81
CA ARG A 57 4.89 -4.89 -5.17
C ARG A 57 5.94 -5.19 -6.24
N THR A 58 6.13 -4.26 -7.20
CA THR A 58 7.14 -4.37 -8.25
C THR A 58 8.40 -3.56 -7.99
N ASP A 59 8.33 -2.53 -7.16
CA ASP A 59 9.45 -1.72 -6.73
C ASP A 59 10.34 -2.39 -5.66
N ASP A 60 11.43 -1.75 -5.32
CA ASP A 60 12.19 -2.04 -4.10
C ASP A 60 11.56 -1.29 -2.92
N THR A 61 10.88 -2.02 -2.04
CA THR A 61 10.16 -1.42 -0.90
C THR A 61 11.07 -0.75 0.13
N SER A 62 12.38 -0.97 0.06
CA SER A 62 13.39 -0.24 0.85
C SER A 62 13.72 1.14 0.26
N GLY A 63 13.37 1.40 -1.00
CA GLY A 63 13.66 2.63 -1.72
C GLY A 63 15.11 2.81 -2.15
N LYS A 64 15.98 1.84 -1.91
CA LYS A 64 17.42 1.96 -2.20
C LYS A 64 17.74 1.82 -3.69
N THR A 65 16.88 1.15 -4.44
CA THR A 65 17.10 0.83 -5.85
C THR A 65 15.93 1.32 -6.69
N ASP A 66 16.20 1.98 -7.82
CA ASP A 66 15.20 2.20 -8.86
C ASP A 66 15.12 0.95 -9.74
N VAL A 67 14.07 0.15 -9.53
CA VAL A 67 13.80 -1.03 -10.33
C VAL A 67 13.43 -0.59 -11.74
N SER A 68 14.12 -1.12 -12.77
CA SER A 68 13.89 -0.74 -14.16
C SER A 68 12.45 -1.02 -14.61
N LEU A 69 11.94 -0.23 -15.56
CA LEU A 69 10.59 -0.40 -16.10
C LEU A 69 10.39 -1.80 -16.69
N ALA A 70 11.39 -2.35 -17.38
CA ALA A 70 11.35 -3.70 -17.94
C ALA A 70 11.19 -4.78 -16.83
N GLU A 71 11.93 -4.61 -15.72
CA GLU A 71 11.85 -5.53 -14.59
C GLU A 71 10.50 -5.42 -13.87
N ARG A 72 9.92 -4.21 -13.74
CA ARG A 72 8.57 -4.01 -13.18
C ARG A 72 7.51 -4.75 -14.02
N VAL A 73 7.57 -4.63 -15.34
CA VAL A 73 6.68 -5.37 -16.27
C VAL A 73 6.91 -6.87 -16.18
N ARG A 74 8.17 -7.33 -16.13
CA ARG A 74 8.51 -8.74 -15.98
C ARG A 74 7.93 -9.33 -14.68
N ARG A 75 8.10 -8.63 -13.56
CA ARG A 75 7.53 -9.04 -12.26
C ARG A 75 6.00 -9.11 -12.32
N THR A 76 5.36 -8.07 -12.86
CA THR A 76 3.91 -8.05 -13.04
C THR A 76 3.43 -9.26 -13.83
N ASN A 77 4.04 -9.53 -14.98
CA ASN A 77 3.67 -10.65 -15.83
C ASN A 77 3.89 -12.02 -15.16
N SER A 78 4.92 -12.14 -14.29
CA SER A 78 5.21 -13.37 -13.56
C SER A 78 4.21 -13.68 -12.44
N TYR A 79 3.67 -12.64 -11.80
CA TYR A 79 2.62 -12.82 -10.79
C TYR A 79 1.27 -13.20 -11.40
N ASN A 80 1.07 -12.93 -12.70
CA ASN A 80 -0.19 -13.15 -13.41
C ASN A 80 -1.39 -12.62 -12.61
N PRO A 81 -1.46 -11.30 -12.36
CA PRO A 81 -2.48 -10.70 -11.51
C PRO A 81 -3.79 -10.48 -12.26
N ASP A 82 -4.86 -10.22 -11.49
CA ASP A 82 -6.15 -9.78 -12.00
C ASP A 82 -6.14 -8.31 -12.45
N LEU A 83 -5.20 -7.48 -11.92
CA LEU A 83 -4.95 -6.12 -12.37
C LEU A 83 -3.57 -5.60 -11.90
N PHE A 84 -3.11 -4.54 -12.58
CA PHE A 84 -1.89 -3.77 -12.27
C PHE A 84 -2.20 -2.29 -12.10
N ILE A 85 -1.65 -1.66 -11.06
CA ILE A 85 -1.77 -0.22 -10.83
C ILE A 85 -0.41 0.36 -10.50
N SER A 86 0.04 1.34 -11.30
CA SER A 86 1.23 2.14 -11.00
C SER A 86 0.83 3.45 -10.32
N ILE A 87 1.43 3.74 -9.18
CA ILE A 87 1.15 4.90 -8.32
C ILE A 87 2.25 5.94 -8.51
N HIS A 88 1.85 7.12 -8.93
CA HIS A 88 2.71 8.26 -9.26
C HIS A 88 2.17 9.58 -8.73
N HIS A 89 3.03 10.59 -8.76
CA HIS A 89 2.68 11.99 -8.60
C HIS A 89 3.32 12.79 -9.74
N ASN A 90 2.55 13.68 -10.34
CA ASN A 90 2.88 14.42 -11.55
C ASN A 90 3.87 15.57 -11.30
N ALA A 91 4.43 16.10 -12.38
CA ALA A 91 5.26 17.30 -12.44
C ALA A 91 5.01 18.06 -13.75
N GLY A 92 5.47 19.32 -13.82
CA GLY A 92 5.34 20.19 -14.99
C GLY A 92 4.47 21.42 -14.73
N GLY A 93 4.31 21.83 -13.44
CA GLY A 93 3.63 23.07 -13.06
C GLY A 93 2.11 23.05 -13.24
N GLY A 94 1.51 21.84 -13.40
CA GLY A 94 0.07 21.67 -13.49
C GLY A 94 -0.63 21.60 -12.14
N THR A 95 -1.93 21.29 -12.14
CA THR A 95 -2.72 21.00 -10.94
C THR A 95 -3.78 19.96 -11.23
N GLY A 96 -4.07 19.08 -10.26
CA GLY A 96 -5.12 18.09 -10.33
C GLY A 96 -4.64 16.67 -10.55
N VAL A 97 -5.58 15.74 -10.59
CA VAL A 97 -5.37 14.30 -10.64
C VAL A 97 -5.83 13.68 -11.95
N GLU A 98 -5.15 12.66 -12.42
CA GLU A 98 -5.46 11.99 -13.69
C GLU A 98 -5.10 10.50 -13.64
N THR A 99 -5.78 9.69 -14.45
CA THR A 99 -5.50 8.26 -14.57
C THR A 99 -5.24 7.91 -16.02
N TYR A 100 -4.14 7.22 -16.27
CA TYR A 100 -3.71 6.78 -17.59
C TYR A 100 -3.92 5.29 -17.79
N TYR A 101 -4.30 4.93 -19.01
CA TYR A 101 -4.17 3.58 -19.53
C TYR A 101 -3.38 3.59 -20.84
N HIS A 102 -2.89 2.43 -21.29
CA HIS A 102 -2.03 2.38 -22.46
C HIS A 102 -2.80 2.78 -23.73
N THR A 103 -2.15 3.48 -24.68
CA THR A 103 -2.78 3.93 -25.94
C THR A 103 -3.43 2.78 -26.73
N TYR A 104 -2.82 1.59 -26.69
CA TYR A 104 -3.37 0.36 -27.25
C TYR A 104 -4.02 -0.54 -26.20
N GLY A 105 -4.42 0.05 -25.07
CA GLY A 105 -5.06 -0.67 -23.98
C GLY A 105 -6.46 -1.16 -24.32
N SER A 106 -6.88 -2.18 -23.60
CA SER A 106 -8.19 -2.81 -23.76
C SER A 106 -9.34 -1.99 -23.15
N ALA A 107 -10.57 -2.41 -23.42
CA ALA A 107 -11.74 -1.86 -22.74
C ALA A 107 -11.68 -2.06 -21.21
N GLN A 108 -10.99 -3.09 -20.73
CA GLN A 108 -10.81 -3.36 -19.30
C GLN A 108 -9.85 -2.37 -18.65
N ASP A 109 -8.77 -1.97 -19.33
CA ASP A 109 -7.86 -0.92 -18.86
C ASP A 109 -8.63 0.40 -18.69
N LYS A 110 -9.40 0.80 -19.71
CA LYS A 110 -10.25 2.00 -19.67
C LYS A 110 -11.29 1.92 -18.55
N LYS A 111 -11.91 0.74 -18.35
CA LYS A 111 -12.87 0.53 -17.26
C LYS A 111 -12.23 0.71 -15.91
N LEU A 112 -11.06 0.09 -15.66
CA LEU A 112 -10.31 0.23 -14.42
C LEU A 112 -9.93 1.69 -14.17
N ALA A 113 -9.43 2.40 -15.20
CA ALA A 113 -9.11 3.82 -15.12
C ALA A 113 -10.33 4.66 -14.71
N ASN A 114 -11.49 4.41 -15.27
CA ASN A 114 -12.74 5.12 -14.93
C ASN A 114 -13.19 4.82 -13.49
N CYS A 115 -13.09 3.57 -13.02
CA CYS A 115 -13.43 3.21 -11.65
C CYS A 115 -12.61 4.00 -10.63
N ILE A 116 -11.32 4.23 -10.91
CA ILE A 116 -10.44 5.01 -10.03
C ILE A 116 -10.68 6.51 -10.20
N GLN A 117 -10.65 7.02 -11.45
CA GLN A 117 -10.71 8.45 -11.73
C GLN A 117 -12.02 9.09 -11.28
N SER A 118 -13.14 8.36 -11.30
CA SER A 118 -14.44 8.89 -10.83
C SER A 118 -14.45 9.30 -9.37
N ARG A 119 -13.55 8.75 -8.56
CA ARG A 119 -13.42 8.99 -7.11
C ARG A 119 -12.25 9.89 -6.74
N LEU A 120 -11.18 9.80 -7.53
CA LEU A 120 -9.89 10.38 -7.20
C LEU A 120 -9.95 11.90 -6.93
N PRO A 121 -10.62 12.73 -7.75
CA PRO A 121 -10.67 14.18 -7.52
C PRO A 121 -11.33 14.56 -6.21
N GLN A 122 -12.46 13.93 -5.88
CA GLN A 122 -13.20 14.22 -4.64
C GLN A 122 -12.45 13.75 -3.39
N LYS A 123 -11.85 12.55 -3.45
CA LYS A 123 -11.13 11.95 -2.33
C LYS A 123 -9.84 12.69 -2.01
N VAL A 124 -9.09 13.09 -3.04
CA VAL A 124 -7.85 13.85 -2.87
C VAL A 124 -8.13 15.33 -2.58
N GLY A 125 -9.20 15.87 -3.14
CA GLY A 125 -9.54 17.29 -3.04
C GLY A 125 -8.83 18.16 -4.08
N LEU A 126 -8.50 17.59 -5.25
CA LEU A 126 -7.83 18.27 -6.35
C LEU A 126 -8.66 18.25 -7.64
N ARG A 127 -8.32 19.12 -8.60
CA ARG A 127 -8.99 19.25 -9.88
C ARG A 127 -9.01 17.91 -10.63
N ASN A 128 -10.16 17.58 -11.25
CA ASN A 128 -10.28 16.44 -12.16
C ASN A 128 -9.67 16.75 -13.53
N ARG A 129 -8.65 15.99 -13.95
CA ARG A 129 -8.04 16.08 -15.30
C ARG A 129 -8.47 14.93 -16.20
N GLY A 130 -9.28 14.00 -15.66
CA GLY A 130 -9.90 12.91 -16.42
C GLY A 130 -9.00 11.70 -16.66
N VAL A 131 -9.57 10.75 -17.39
CA VAL A 131 -8.88 9.56 -17.90
C VAL A 131 -8.17 9.89 -19.20
N LYS A 132 -6.93 9.45 -19.37
CA LYS A 132 -6.09 9.72 -20.53
C LYS A 132 -5.43 8.46 -21.07
N GLN A 133 -4.87 8.55 -22.25
CA GLN A 133 -4.04 7.52 -22.88
C GLN A 133 -2.59 7.98 -23.03
N ALA A 134 -1.64 7.07 -22.77
CA ALA A 134 -0.23 7.30 -23.01
C ALA A 134 0.51 5.98 -23.26
N GLN A 135 1.65 6.05 -23.93
CA GLN A 135 2.52 4.90 -24.18
C GLN A 135 3.54 4.74 -23.04
N PHE A 136 3.07 4.71 -21.78
CA PHE A 136 3.96 4.45 -20.67
C PHE A 136 4.43 2.99 -20.69
N TYR A 137 5.73 2.78 -20.68
CA TYR A 137 6.33 1.44 -20.76
C TYR A 137 5.81 0.50 -19.67
N VAL A 138 5.63 1.00 -18.46
CA VAL A 138 5.15 0.22 -17.31
C VAL A 138 3.73 -0.35 -17.52
N LEU A 139 2.92 0.26 -18.40
CA LEU A 139 1.60 -0.22 -18.79
C LEU A 139 1.65 -1.28 -19.91
N GLY A 140 2.82 -1.63 -20.42
CA GLY A 140 3.04 -2.67 -21.44
C GLY A 140 3.03 -4.10 -20.88
N CYS A 141 2.19 -4.37 -19.88
CA CYS A 141 1.95 -5.72 -19.36
C CYS A 141 1.22 -6.59 -20.40
N LYS A 142 1.11 -7.91 -20.13
CA LYS A 142 0.29 -8.79 -20.98
C LYS A 142 -1.11 -8.20 -21.15
N SER A 143 -1.65 -8.25 -22.38
CA SER A 143 -2.96 -7.68 -22.72
C SER A 143 -4.14 -8.26 -21.92
N THR A 144 -3.93 -9.37 -21.24
CA THR A 144 -4.90 -10.01 -20.33
C THR A 144 -4.92 -9.37 -18.93
N ILE A 145 -3.97 -8.50 -18.61
CA ILE A 145 -3.83 -7.84 -17.31
C ILE A 145 -4.29 -6.38 -17.45
N PRO A 146 -5.46 -6.00 -16.93
CA PRO A 146 -5.88 -4.60 -16.88
C PRO A 146 -4.84 -3.76 -16.14
N ALA A 147 -4.33 -2.70 -16.81
CA ALA A 147 -3.21 -1.91 -16.32
C ALA A 147 -3.49 -0.41 -16.39
N VAL A 148 -3.23 0.30 -15.30
CA VAL A 148 -3.37 1.77 -15.22
C VAL A 148 -2.22 2.41 -14.45
N LEU A 149 -1.95 3.69 -14.74
CA LEU A 149 -1.06 4.56 -13.99
C LEU A 149 -1.88 5.74 -13.45
N VAL A 150 -1.76 6.02 -12.18
CA VAL A 150 -2.52 7.05 -11.49
C VAL A 150 -1.58 8.17 -11.04
N GLU A 151 -1.90 9.40 -11.41
CA GLU A 151 -1.19 10.62 -11.04
C GLU A 151 -1.99 11.38 -9.97
N GLY A 152 -1.52 11.36 -8.73
CA GLY A 152 -2.25 11.85 -7.57
C GLY A 152 -2.22 13.35 -7.35
N GLY A 153 -1.57 14.12 -8.24
CA GLY A 153 -1.39 15.58 -8.18
C GLY A 153 0.04 15.98 -8.52
N PHE A 154 0.32 17.27 -8.59
CA PHE A 154 1.60 17.83 -9.03
C PHE A 154 2.50 18.18 -7.84
N TYR A 155 3.60 17.47 -7.67
CA TYR A 155 4.53 17.71 -6.55
C TYR A 155 5.38 18.99 -6.71
N ASP A 156 5.37 19.60 -7.88
CA ASP A 156 6.05 20.86 -8.20
C ASP A 156 5.10 22.07 -8.20
N THR A 157 3.86 21.90 -7.76
CA THR A 157 2.88 22.98 -7.57
C THR A 157 2.49 23.04 -6.11
N LYS A 158 2.72 24.20 -5.45
CA LYS A 158 2.58 24.36 -3.99
C LYS A 158 1.22 23.89 -3.44
N GLY A 159 0.11 24.26 -4.11
CA GLY A 159 -1.23 23.91 -3.67
C GLY A 159 -1.46 22.40 -3.68
N ASP A 160 -1.08 21.71 -4.77
CA ASP A 160 -1.17 20.26 -4.86
C ASP A 160 -0.21 19.60 -3.85
N PHE A 161 1.04 20.08 -3.78
CA PHE A 161 2.05 19.53 -2.87
C PHE A 161 1.58 19.50 -1.41
N ASP A 162 0.95 20.58 -0.92
CA ASP A 162 0.43 20.63 0.44
C ASP A 162 -0.64 19.56 0.69
N VAL A 163 -1.49 19.30 -0.30
CA VAL A 163 -2.48 18.21 -0.24
C VAL A 163 -1.78 16.85 -0.22
N LEU A 164 -0.81 16.62 -1.12
CA LEU A 164 -0.07 15.36 -1.24
C LEU A 164 0.74 15.03 0.02
N MET A 165 1.22 16.05 0.73
CA MET A 165 1.97 15.86 1.98
C MET A 165 1.05 15.68 3.19
N SER A 166 -0.24 16.01 3.09
CA SER A 166 -1.20 15.79 4.17
C SER A 166 -1.61 14.34 4.31
N ASP A 167 -1.89 13.90 5.54
CA ASP A 167 -2.43 12.54 5.79
C ASP A 167 -3.79 12.35 5.09
N LYS A 168 -4.62 13.39 5.10
CA LYS A 168 -5.93 13.39 4.42
C LYS A 168 -5.80 13.16 2.91
N GLY A 169 -4.89 13.87 2.24
CA GLY A 169 -4.67 13.73 0.80
C GLY A 169 -4.15 12.35 0.42
N ARG A 170 -3.15 11.83 1.15
CA ARG A 170 -2.59 10.49 0.94
C ARG A 170 -3.61 9.39 1.17
N ARG A 171 -4.42 9.48 2.23
CA ARG A 171 -5.51 8.54 2.50
C ARG A 171 -6.59 8.62 1.43
N GLY A 172 -7.00 9.83 1.06
CA GLY A 172 -7.98 10.04 0.01
C GLY A 172 -7.55 9.44 -1.33
N TYR A 173 -6.27 9.59 -1.68
CA TYR A 173 -5.71 8.95 -2.87
C TYR A 173 -5.80 7.41 -2.76
N ALA A 174 -5.35 6.83 -1.66
CA ALA A 174 -5.40 5.40 -1.43
C ALA A 174 -6.84 4.87 -1.42
N GLU A 175 -7.78 5.58 -0.78
CA GLU A 175 -9.20 5.24 -0.77
C GLU A 175 -9.80 5.20 -2.17
N ALA A 176 -9.51 6.21 -3.01
CA ALA A 176 -9.99 6.26 -4.39
C ALA A 176 -9.51 5.04 -5.21
N VAL A 177 -8.24 4.68 -5.06
CA VAL A 177 -7.65 3.51 -5.73
C VAL A 177 -8.30 2.23 -5.22
N VAL A 178 -8.42 2.04 -3.92
CA VAL A 178 -9.01 0.82 -3.33
C VAL A 178 -10.48 0.68 -3.69
N GLU A 179 -11.28 1.74 -3.60
CA GLU A 179 -12.69 1.72 -4.00
C GLU A 179 -12.85 1.41 -5.50
N GLY A 180 -11.94 1.94 -6.35
CA GLY A 180 -11.89 1.61 -7.77
C GLY A 180 -11.57 0.13 -8.03
N ILE A 181 -10.59 -0.45 -7.31
CA ILE A 181 -10.27 -1.88 -7.34
C ILE A 181 -11.47 -2.72 -6.91
N VAL A 182 -12.10 -2.35 -5.80
CA VAL A 182 -13.26 -3.06 -5.22
C VAL A 182 -14.40 -3.11 -6.22
N GLU A 183 -14.72 -1.98 -6.86
CA GLU A 183 -15.75 -1.94 -7.91
C GLU A 183 -15.35 -2.77 -9.12
N PHE A 184 -14.14 -2.59 -9.63
CA PHE A 184 -13.67 -3.27 -10.85
C PHE A 184 -13.68 -4.79 -10.71
N LEU A 185 -13.16 -5.32 -9.59
CA LEU A 185 -13.08 -6.76 -9.29
C LEU A 185 -14.34 -7.30 -8.60
N ASN A 186 -15.34 -6.45 -8.30
CA ASN A 186 -16.54 -6.80 -7.54
C ASN A 186 -16.17 -7.50 -6.21
N LEU A 187 -15.20 -6.92 -5.48
CA LEU A 187 -14.74 -7.48 -4.21
C LEU A 187 -15.78 -7.25 -3.12
N LYS A 188 -15.97 -8.27 -2.30
CA LYS A 188 -16.74 -8.14 -1.06
C LYS A 188 -15.78 -8.13 0.12
N PRO A 189 -16.01 -7.30 1.13
CA PRO A 189 -15.23 -7.39 2.36
C PRO A 189 -15.28 -8.83 2.88
N ILE A 190 -14.17 -9.33 3.40
CA ILE A 190 -14.16 -10.60 4.11
C ILE A 190 -15.22 -10.48 5.19
N SER A 191 -16.28 -11.26 5.07
CA SER A 191 -17.36 -11.26 6.06
C SER A 191 -16.78 -11.58 7.43
N THR A 192 -16.60 -10.58 8.23
CA THR A 192 -16.68 -10.81 9.68
C THR A 192 -18.14 -11.20 9.90
N PRO A 193 -18.46 -12.30 10.57
CA PRO A 193 -19.85 -12.66 10.83
C PRO A 193 -20.56 -11.41 11.38
N THR A 194 -21.50 -10.89 10.61
CA THR A 194 -22.33 -9.76 11.01
C THR A 194 -23.22 -10.28 12.15
N GLN A 195 -22.90 -9.92 13.37
CA GLN A 195 -23.88 -10.01 14.42
C GLN A 195 -25.01 -9.04 14.07
N SER A 196 -26.16 -9.61 13.77
CA SER A 196 -27.45 -8.92 13.78
C SER A 196 -27.57 -8.20 15.12
N THR A 197 -27.77 -6.89 15.07
CA THR A 197 -27.95 -6.04 16.24
C THR A 197 -29.21 -6.42 16.97
N THR A 198 -29.07 -7.23 18.03
CA THR A 198 -29.96 -7.22 19.17
C THR A 198 -29.09 -6.84 20.36
N GLN A 199 -29.33 -5.65 20.91
CA GLN A 199 -28.62 -5.14 22.09
C GLN A 199 -28.79 -6.11 23.26
N THR A 200 -27.71 -6.74 23.66
CA THR A 200 -27.49 -7.17 25.03
C THR A 200 -25.99 -7.06 25.29
N SER A 201 -25.62 -6.22 26.21
CA SER A 201 -24.26 -5.89 26.61
C SER A 201 -23.54 -7.08 27.23
N THR A 202 -22.69 -7.76 26.46
CA THR A 202 -21.59 -8.56 26.99
C THR A 202 -20.37 -8.34 26.09
N THR A 203 -19.32 -7.80 26.67
CA THR A 203 -18.04 -7.46 26.01
C THR A 203 -17.28 -8.75 25.70
N GLU A 204 -17.57 -9.42 24.59
CA GLU A 204 -16.68 -10.47 24.07
C GLU A 204 -15.51 -9.81 23.33
N THR A 205 -14.32 -9.94 23.88
CA THR A 205 -13.06 -9.53 23.26
C THR A 205 -12.76 -10.44 22.06
N LYS A 206 -12.86 -9.92 20.86
CA LYS A 206 -12.56 -10.64 19.61
C LYS A 206 -11.09 -11.04 19.59
N LYS A 207 -10.79 -12.34 19.55
CA LYS A 207 -9.44 -12.90 19.59
C LYS A 207 -8.82 -13.00 18.21
N TYR A 208 -7.51 -12.75 18.13
CA TYR A 208 -6.71 -12.82 16.91
C TYR A 208 -5.44 -13.65 17.10
N TYR A 209 -4.97 -14.26 16.03
CA TYR A 209 -3.63 -14.85 15.97
C TYR A 209 -2.59 -13.73 15.78
N ARG A 210 -1.85 -13.44 16.83
CA ARG A 210 -0.80 -12.42 16.85
C ARG A 210 0.54 -13.04 16.56
N VAL A 211 1.29 -12.49 15.59
CA VAL A 211 2.69 -12.85 15.36
C VAL A 211 3.54 -11.96 16.26
N VAL A 212 4.20 -12.56 17.24
CA VAL A 212 5.04 -11.85 18.21
C VAL A 212 6.51 -12.14 17.91
N ALA A 213 7.27 -11.11 17.53
CA ALA A 213 8.68 -11.20 17.19
C ALA A 213 9.62 -11.21 18.42
N GLY A 214 9.06 -11.05 19.61
CA GLY A 214 9.78 -11.15 20.88
C GLY A 214 9.03 -10.49 22.02
N SER A 215 9.41 -10.88 23.25
CA SER A 215 8.94 -10.28 24.53
C SER A 215 10.17 -9.92 25.35
N PHE A 216 10.30 -8.67 25.74
CA PHE A 216 11.51 -8.12 26.37
C PHE A 216 11.14 -7.38 27.66
N THR A 217 11.98 -7.45 28.67
CA THR A 217 11.84 -6.65 29.91
C THR A 217 12.31 -5.21 29.72
N SER A 218 13.14 -4.95 28.71
CA SER A 218 13.60 -3.62 28.32
C SER A 218 12.86 -3.07 27.11
N TYR A 219 12.33 -1.85 27.23
CA TYR A 219 11.69 -1.13 26.11
C TYR A 219 12.72 -0.81 24.99
N GLY A 220 13.96 -0.51 25.35
CA GLY A 220 15.03 -0.27 24.38
C GLY A 220 15.29 -1.48 23.48
N THR A 221 15.39 -2.68 24.08
CA THR A 221 15.57 -3.94 23.34
C THR A 221 14.36 -4.24 22.45
N ALA A 222 13.14 -3.97 22.93
CA ALA A 222 11.92 -4.11 22.13
C ALA A 222 11.92 -3.16 20.92
N LYS A 223 12.40 -1.92 21.07
CA LYS A 223 12.53 -0.96 19.94
C LYS A 223 13.50 -1.45 18.87
N ILE A 224 14.64 -2.03 19.26
CA ILE A 224 15.60 -2.60 18.31
C ILE A 224 14.93 -3.75 17.53
N LYS A 225 14.26 -4.67 18.21
CA LYS A 225 13.54 -5.78 17.56
C LYS A 225 12.41 -5.30 16.67
N MET A 226 11.70 -4.24 17.05
CA MET A 226 10.67 -3.61 16.22
C MET A 226 11.27 -3.06 14.92
N ALA A 227 12.41 -2.39 15.00
CA ALA A 227 13.12 -1.88 13.83
C ALA A 227 13.55 -3.01 12.88
N GLU A 228 14.12 -4.11 13.41
CA GLU A 228 14.48 -5.29 12.60
C GLU A 228 13.29 -5.87 11.83
N VAL A 229 12.09 -5.91 12.45
CA VAL A 229 10.86 -6.36 11.76
C VAL A 229 10.43 -5.37 10.68
N GLN A 230 10.58 -4.07 10.94
CA GLN A 230 10.25 -3.01 9.99
C GLN A 230 11.23 -2.99 8.80
N ASP A 231 12.51 -3.24 9.03
CA ASP A 231 13.55 -3.30 7.99
C ASP A 231 13.32 -4.43 6.97
N VAL A 232 12.67 -5.51 7.39
CA VAL A 232 12.28 -6.59 6.47
C VAL A 232 10.89 -6.41 5.84
N GLY A 233 10.29 -5.19 5.97
CA GLY A 233 9.09 -4.77 5.28
C GLY A 233 7.76 -5.07 6.00
N TYR A 234 7.78 -5.39 7.30
CA TYR A 234 6.57 -5.62 8.09
C TYR A 234 6.28 -4.48 9.06
N SER A 235 5.00 -4.10 9.17
CA SER A 235 4.57 -3.21 10.25
C SER A 235 4.75 -3.90 11.60
N ALA A 236 5.32 -3.20 12.59
CA ALA A 236 5.46 -3.70 13.93
C ALA A 236 5.15 -2.61 14.96
N PHE A 237 4.62 -3.03 16.12
CA PHE A 237 4.38 -2.15 17.25
C PHE A 237 4.71 -2.85 18.57
N ILE A 238 4.98 -2.05 19.61
CA ILE A 238 5.26 -2.56 20.95
C ILE A 238 4.01 -2.38 21.82
N LYS A 239 3.63 -3.45 22.53
CA LYS A 239 2.59 -3.41 23.56
C LYS A 239 3.15 -3.90 24.88
N GLN A 240 2.92 -3.14 25.95
CA GLN A 240 3.24 -3.56 27.31
C GLN A 240 2.27 -4.64 27.76
N THR A 241 2.78 -5.70 28.37
CA THR A 241 1.99 -6.85 28.86
C THR A 241 2.59 -7.33 30.19
N THR A 242 1.77 -7.56 31.18
CA THR A 242 2.21 -8.13 32.47
C THR A 242 1.93 -9.63 32.48
N ILE A 243 2.94 -10.44 32.75
CA ILE A 243 2.85 -11.90 32.83
C ILE A 243 3.47 -12.30 34.16
N ASN A 244 2.70 -12.95 35.03
CA ASN A 244 3.14 -13.40 36.36
C ASN A 244 3.82 -12.28 37.17
N GLY A 245 3.25 -11.07 37.15
CA GLY A 245 3.78 -9.90 37.87
C GLY A 245 4.96 -9.20 37.18
N THR A 246 5.52 -9.76 36.11
CA THR A 246 6.63 -9.15 35.37
C THR A 246 6.12 -8.42 34.14
N THR A 247 6.55 -7.18 33.96
CA THR A 247 6.22 -6.35 32.79
C THR A 247 7.12 -6.71 31.61
N TYR A 248 6.50 -6.99 30.46
CA TYR A 248 7.14 -7.24 29.18
C TYR A 248 6.71 -6.24 28.13
N TYR A 249 7.62 -5.92 27.24
CA TYR A 249 7.37 -5.16 26.01
C TYR A 249 7.36 -6.15 24.84
N ARG A 250 6.15 -6.51 24.37
CA ARG A 250 5.98 -7.44 23.26
C ARG A 250 6.00 -6.70 21.93
N VAL A 251 6.79 -7.21 20.98
CA VAL A 251 6.86 -6.71 19.61
C VAL A 251 5.90 -7.52 18.74
N TYR A 252 4.79 -6.91 18.38
CA TYR A 252 3.78 -7.49 17.49
C TYR A 252 4.13 -7.16 16.05
N ALA A 253 4.33 -8.20 15.22
CA ALA A 253 4.67 -8.08 13.82
C ALA A 253 3.46 -8.33 12.88
N GLY A 254 2.34 -8.82 13.41
CA GLY A 254 1.13 -9.07 12.66
C GLY A 254 -0.04 -9.53 13.53
N SER A 255 -1.25 -9.42 12.97
CA SER A 255 -2.50 -9.78 13.63
C SER A 255 -3.47 -10.33 12.59
N TYR A 256 -3.94 -11.56 12.78
CA TYR A 256 -4.73 -12.29 11.79
C TYR A 256 -5.94 -12.97 12.42
N SER A 257 -7.07 -12.96 11.72
CA SER A 257 -8.25 -13.74 12.09
C SER A 257 -8.07 -15.23 11.78
N LEU A 258 -7.25 -15.57 10.78
CA LEU A 258 -6.94 -16.94 10.38
C LEU A 258 -5.53 -17.34 10.82
N LYS A 259 -5.41 -18.49 11.51
CA LYS A 259 -4.12 -19.04 11.98
C LYS A 259 -3.11 -19.22 10.85
N GLN A 260 -3.57 -19.67 9.66
CA GLN A 260 -2.69 -19.94 8.53
C GLN A 260 -1.97 -18.67 8.05
N ASN A 261 -2.62 -17.52 8.05
CA ASN A 261 -2.00 -16.26 7.66
C ASN A 261 -0.90 -15.84 8.64
N ALA A 262 -1.11 -16.07 9.94
CA ALA A 262 -0.10 -15.83 10.95
C ALA A 262 1.11 -16.80 10.79
N VAL A 263 0.85 -18.07 10.49
CA VAL A 263 1.90 -19.08 10.20
C VAL A 263 2.69 -18.70 8.94
N ASN A 264 2.02 -18.24 7.89
CA ASN A 264 2.69 -17.80 6.66
C ASN A 264 3.64 -16.63 6.95
N GLN A 265 3.21 -15.65 7.74
CA GLN A 265 4.09 -14.54 8.13
C GLN A 265 5.27 -15.02 8.99
N GLN A 266 5.05 -15.94 9.95
CA GLN A 266 6.15 -16.52 10.73
C GLN A 266 7.21 -17.17 9.82
N THR A 267 6.77 -17.91 8.80
CA THR A 267 7.68 -18.57 7.85
C THR A 267 8.53 -17.53 7.12
N VAL A 268 7.94 -16.42 6.67
CA VAL A 268 8.67 -15.35 6.00
C VAL A 268 9.64 -14.64 6.96
N LEU A 269 9.22 -14.32 8.17
CA LEU A 269 10.09 -13.71 9.19
C LEU A 269 11.27 -14.62 9.54
N LYS A 270 11.03 -15.94 9.68
CA LYS A 270 12.08 -16.94 9.93
C LYS A 270 13.09 -16.99 8.79
N ALA A 271 12.65 -16.94 7.52
CA ALA A 271 13.52 -16.90 6.36
C ALA A 271 14.38 -15.62 6.30
N LYS A 272 13.97 -14.55 7.01
CA LYS A 272 14.70 -13.30 7.18
C LYS A 272 15.53 -13.24 8.50
N GLY A 273 15.67 -14.37 9.19
CA GLY A 273 16.43 -14.45 10.44
C GLY A 273 15.69 -13.94 11.69
N ILE A 274 14.40 -13.63 11.58
CA ILE A 274 13.59 -13.12 12.69
C ILE A 274 12.74 -14.25 13.28
N SER A 275 13.09 -14.68 14.49
CA SER A 275 12.27 -15.62 15.26
C SER A 275 10.97 -14.97 15.70
N SER A 276 9.86 -15.72 15.70
CA SER A 276 8.57 -15.25 16.19
C SER A 276 7.72 -16.41 16.68
N PHE A 277 6.71 -16.10 17.50
CA PHE A 277 5.73 -17.08 17.99
C PHE A 277 4.30 -16.52 17.84
N LEU A 278 3.32 -17.42 17.90
CA LEU A 278 1.92 -17.04 17.83
C LEU A 278 1.31 -16.93 19.22
N VAL A 279 0.49 -15.91 19.41
CA VAL A 279 -0.42 -15.75 20.55
C VAL A 279 -1.84 -15.61 20.03
N TYR A 280 -2.79 -16.28 20.65
CA TYR A 280 -4.22 -16.14 20.34
C TYR A 280 -4.88 -15.36 21.47
N GLU A 281 -5.14 -14.10 21.25
CA GLU A 281 -5.66 -13.16 22.25
C GLU A 281 -6.68 -12.18 21.66
#